data_668a097dac6153b380793cb526af00dc
#
_entry.id   668a097dac6153b380793cb526af00dc
#
_cell.length_a   1.000
_cell.length_b   1.000
_cell.length_c   1.000
_cell.angle_alpha   90.00
_cell.angle_beta   90.00
_cell.angle_gamma   90.00
#
_symmetry.space_group_name_H-M   'P 1'
#
loop_
_entity.id
_entity.type
_entity.pdbx_description
1 polymer ?
#
loop_
_entity_poly.entity_id
_entity_poly.type
_entity_poly.pdbx_seq_one_letter_code
_entity_poly.pdbx_strand_id
1 'polypeptide(L)'
;MKSYRLTEVKSYNVPFVRLPRPVFWFNDPFEAGTWSDLHRHEHWGELAFMRSGYMVICTELGNYAAPPQRAVWIPPGLTHEWYIPEPSVDNALYIMPHVLPPGPRFQRYHAMEVSPLVRELIHALAPQPCDYEEPGPVARMVSVLLDQLPLLPEVGFTLPM
;
A
#
# COMPACT_ATOMS: atom_id res chain seq x y z
N MET A 1 0.74 -24.81 -2.48
CA MET A 1 1.06 -23.41 -2.81
C MET A 1 0.61 -23.12 -4.23
N LYS A 2 -0.05 -21.99 -4.43
CA LYS A 2 -0.44 -21.56 -5.76
C LYS A 2 0.81 -21.20 -6.56
N SER A 3 0.98 -21.84 -7.70
CA SER A 3 1.96 -21.35 -8.67
C SER A 3 1.28 -20.32 -9.58
N TYR A 4 2.01 -19.31 -9.96
CA TYR A 4 1.52 -18.35 -10.91
C TYR A 4 2.44 -18.27 -12.12
N ARG A 5 1.89 -17.80 -13.20
CA ARG A 5 2.64 -17.65 -14.44
C ARG A 5 2.83 -16.18 -14.75
N LEU A 6 4.05 -15.77 -14.97
CA LEU A 6 4.39 -14.40 -15.34
C LEU A 6 4.12 -14.14 -16.83
N THR A 7 2.98 -14.61 -17.30
CA THR A 7 2.65 -14.51 -18.72
C THR A 7 2.02 -13.19 -19.10
N GLU A 8 1.49 -12.46 -18.11
CA GLU A 8 0.76 -11.24 -18.40
C GLU A 8 0.82 -10.31 -17.20
N VAL A 9 1.17 -9.06 -17.47
CA VAL A 9 1.15 -7.99 -16.46
C VAL A 9 -0.03 -7.09 -16.76
N LYS A 10 -0.92 -6.95 -15.79
CA LYS A 10 -2.10 -6.10 -15.94
C LYS A 10 -1.94 -4.82 -15.15
N SER A 11 -2.41 -3.72 -15.72
CA SER A 11 -2.64 -2.52 -14.93
C SER A 11 -3.82 -2.77 -14.02
N TYR A 12 -3.70 -2.37 -12.76
CA TYR A 12 -4.79 -2.57 -11.81
C TYR A 12 -5.98 -1.69 -12.17
N ASN A 13 -7.16 -2.30 -12.23
CA ASN A 13 -8.37 -1.60 -12.65
C ASN A 13 -9.06 -0.95 -11.45
N VAL A 14 -8.76 0.31 -11.22
CA VAL A 14 -9.70 1.18 -10.51
C VAL A 14 -10.58 1.84 -11.57
N PRO A 15 -11.82 2.26 -11.24
CA PRO A 15 -12.74 2.79 -12.26
C PRO A 15 -12.43 4.20 -12.73
N PHE A 16 -11.19 4.66 -12.60
CA PHE A 16 -10.76 6.00 -13.01
C PHE A 16 -9.26 6.00 -13.34
N VAL A 17 -8.85 6.88 -14.28
CA VAL A 17 -7.45 6.99 -14.72
C VAL A 17 -6.58 7.76 -13.73
N ARG A 18 -7.17 8.51 -12.82
CA ARG A 18 -6.48 9.17 -11.72
C ARG A 18 -7.35 9.07 -10.47
N LEU A 19 -6.72 9.14 -9.31
CA LEU A 19 -7.41 9.06 -8.03
C LEU A 19 -8.29 10.31 -7.82
N PRO A 20 -9.48 10.19 -7.18
CA PRO A 20 -10.34 11.34 -6.90
C PRO A 20 -9.67 12.36 -5.97
N ARG A 21 -8.78 11.89 -5.10
CA ARG A 21 -7.91 12.68 -4.23
C ARG A 21 -6.53 12.07 -4.27
N PRO A 22 -5.47 12.80 -3.86
CA PRO A 22 -4.10 12.26 -3.93
C PRO A 22 -3.85 11.00 -3.13
N VAL A 23 -4.67 10.70 -2.12
CA VAL A 23 -4.60 9.46 -1.35
C VAL A 23 -5.95 8.75 -1.44
N PHE A 24 -5.90 7.48 -1.78
CA PHE A 24 -7.06 6.59 -1.91
C PHE A 24 -6.80 5.36 -1.05
N TRP A 25 -7.80 4.90 -0.30
CA TRP A 25 -7.60 3.79 0.64
C TRP A 25 -8.60 2.67 0.44
N PHE A 26 -8.23 1.52 0.98
CA PHE A 26 -9.02 0.29 0.95
C PHE A 26 -9.37 -0.12 2.37
N ASN A 27 -10.43 -0.89 2.50
CA ASN A 27 -10.88 -1.47 3.77
C ASN A 27 -11.61 -2.77 3.43
N ASP A 28 -10.84 -3.78 3.02
CA ASP A 28 -11.38 -5.00 2.44
C ASP A 28 -10.95 -6.25 3.19
N PRO A 29 -11.88 -7.17 3.51
CA PRO A 29 -11.51 -8.47 4.03
C PRO A 29 -11.03 -9.38 2.89
N PHE A 30 -10.01 -10.18 3.19
CA PHE A 30 -9.51 -11.21 2.28
C PHE A 30 -9.47 -12.56 2.97
N GLU A 31 -9.87 -13.60 2.24
CA GLU A 31 -9.77 -14.98 2.69
C GLU A 31 -8.33 -15.50 2.52
N ALA A 32 -7.97 -16.49 3.37
CA ALA A 32 -6.71 -17.22 3.19
C ALA A 32 -6.62 -17.83 1.80
N GLY A 33 -5.44 -17.78 1.20
CA GLY A 33 -5.21 -18.33 -0.13
C GLY A 33 -5.55 -17.39 -1.28
N THR A 34 -5.91 -16.14 -0.98
CA THR A 34 -6.18 -15.13 -2.00
C THR A 34 -4.88 -14.65 -2.62
N TRP A 35 -4.84 -14.59 -3.96
CA TRP A 35 -3.72 -14.06 -4.73
C TRP A 35 -4.21 -12.93 -5.62
N SER A 36 -3.39 -11.91 -5.80
CA SER A 36 -3.63 -10.92 -6.84
C SER A 36 -3.13 -11.45 -8.18
N ASP A 37 -3.57 -10.81 -9.26
CA ASP A 37 -2.90 -10.93 -10.55
C ASP A 37 -1.53 -10.24 -10.47
N LEU A 38 -0.62 -10.64 -11.34
CA LEU A 38 0.62 -9.90 -11.53
C LEU A 38 0.28 -8.58 -12.20
N HIS A 39 0.62 -7.46 -11.57
CA HIS A 39 0.17 -6.14 -12.01
C HIS A 39 1.15 -5.03 -11.59
N ARG A 40 0.89 -3.83 -12.08
CA ARG A 40 1.58 -2.62 -11.67
C ARG A 40 0.62 -1.43 -11.71
N HIS A 41 0.95 -0.39 -10.97
CA HIS A 41 0.25 0.88 -10.99
C HIS A 41 1.13 1.90 -11.70
N GLU A 42 0.62 2.53 -12.77
CA GLU A 42 1.43 3.40 -13.62
C GLU A 42 1.60 4.81 -13.03
N HIS A 43 0.59 5.32 -12.33
CA HIS A 43 0.51 6.73 -11.97
C HIS A 43 0.58 7.02 -10.48
N TRP A 44 0.54 6.00 -9.64
CA TRP A 44 0.64 6.14 -8.18
C TRP A 44 1.41 4.98 -7.58
N GLY A 45 1.88 5.20 -6.36
CA GLY A 45 2.47 4.13 -5.57
C GLY A 45 1.43 3.53 -4.64
N GLU A 46 1.77 2.38 -4.10
CA GLU A 46 0.94 1.70 -3.12
C GLU A 46 1.68 1.55 -1.81
N LEU A 47 1.05 1.97 -0.72
CA LEU A 47 1.50 1.64 0.63
C LEU A 47 0.69 0.42 1.07
N ALA A 48 1.28 -0.75 0.97
CA ALA A 48 0.64 -1.99 1.41
C ALA A 48 0.64 -2.02 2.94
N PHE A 49 -0.54 -2.09 3.53
CA PHE A 49 -0.70 -2.05 4.97
C PHE A 49 -1.92 -2.87 5.37
N MET A 50 -1.78 -3.72 6.38
CA MET A 50 -2.83 -4.61 6.85
C MET A 50 -3.34 -4.18 8.22
N ARG A 51 -4.66 -4.14 8.38
CA ARG A 51 -5.29 -3.92 9.68
C ARG A 51 -5.12 -5.15 10.57
N SER A 52 -5.27 -6.33 10.00
CA SER A 52 -5.09 -7.61 10.68
C SER A 52 -4.60 -8.66 9.69
N GLY A 53 -4.01 -9.73 10.20
CA GLY A 53 -3.41 -10.75 9.36
C GLY A 53 -2.12 -10.25 8.73
N TYR A 54 -1.79 -10.74 7.53
CA TYR A 54 -0.64 -10.23 6.80
C TYR A 54 -0.75 -10.53 5.32
N MET A 55 0.06 -9.82 4.55
CA MET A 55 0.18 -9.97 3.10
C MET A 55 1.64 -10.23 2.78
N VAL A 56 1.90 -11.13 1.84
CA VAL A 56 3.23 -11.31 1.26
C VAL A 56 3.23 -10.63 -0.10
N ILE A 57 4.13 -9.67 -0.29
CA ILE A 57 4.30 -8.95 -1.55
C ILE A 57 5.49 -9.54 -2.27
N CYS A 58 5.30 -9.90 -3.54
CA CYS A 58 6.31 -10.55 -4.36
C CYS A 58 6.66 -9.65 -5.55
N THR A 59 7.93 -9.32 -5.69
CA THR A 59 8.48 -8.57 -6.83
C THR A 59 9.80 -9.20 -7.26
N GLU A 60 10.28 -8.81 -8.44
CA GLU A 60 11.61 -9.21 -8.88
C GLU A 60 12.73 -8.60 -8.04
N LEU A 61 12.43 -7.54 -7.27
CA LEU A 61 13.40 -6.92 -6.37
C LEU A 61 13.44 -7.57 -4.98
N GLY A 62 12.55 -8.53 -4.72
CA GLY A 62 12.47 -9.23 -3.45
C GLY A 62 11.04 -9.28 -2.92
N ASN A 63 10.89 -9.99 -1.81
CA ASN A 63 9.59 -10.22 -1.19
C ASN A 63 9.57 -9.68 0.23
N TYR A 64 8.45 -9.05 0.60
CA TYR A 64 8.22 -8.57 1.96
C TYR A 64 6.96 -9.17 2.53
N ALA A 65 6.99 -9.49 3.83
CA ALA A 65 5.77 -9.72 4.57
C ALA A 65 5.34 -8.39 5.20
N ALA A 66 4.06 -8.06 5.06
CA ALA A 66 3.46 -6.88 5.66
C ALA A 66 2.47 -7.29 6.76
N PRO A 67 2.94 -7.51 8.01
CA PRO A 67 2.05 -7.66 9.16
C PRO A 67 1.53 -6.27 9.58
N PRO A 68 0.59 -6.19 10.55
CA PRO A 68 -0.01 -4.89 10.91
C PRO A 68 0.97 -3.81 11.43
N GLN A 69 2.20 -4.20 11.80
CA GLN A 69 3.20 -3.25 12.30
C GLN A 69 4.09 -2.68 11.20
N ARG A 70 3.93 -3.17 9.98
CA ARG A 70 4.87 -2.89 8.90
C ARG A 70 4.13 -2.55 7.63
N ALA A 71 4.57 -1.51 6.93
CA ALA A 71 4.05 -1.16 5.62
C ALA A 71 5.12 -1.37 4.57
N VAL A 72 4.69 -1.66 3.35
CA VAL A 72 5.60 -1.83 2.22
C VAL A 72 5.23 -0.80 1.16
N TRP A 73 6.21 0.00 0.76
CA TRP A 73 6.03 0.97 -0.32
C TRP A 73 6.38 0.33 -1.67
N ILE A 74 5.41 0.32 -2.55
CA ILE A 74 5.55 -0.18 -3.92
C ILE A 74 5.47 1.04 -4.84
N PRO A 75 6.62 1.49 -5.42
CA PRO A 75 6.61 2.69 -6.25
C PRO A 75 5.85 2.49 -7.56
N PRO A 76 5.43 3.59 -8.20
CA PRO A 76 4.78 3.49 -9.52
C PRO A 76 5.64 2.72 -10.52
N GLY A 77 5.00 1.90 -11.34
CA GLY A 77 5.68 1.14 -12.39
C GLY A 77 6.29 -0.18 -11.96
N LEU A 78 6.40 -0.47 -10.67
CA LEU A 78 6.96 -1.74 -10.21
C LEU A 78 5.91 -2.85 -10.32
N THR A 79 6.21 -3.85 -11.11
CA THR A 79 5.38 -5.04 -11.27
C THR A 79 5.43 -5.88 -10.01
N HIS A 80 4.28 -6.25 -9.49
CA HIS A 80 4.17 -7.02 -8.26
C HIS A 80 2.93 -7.90 -8.24
N GLU A 81 2.93 -8.80 -7.28
CA GLU A 81 1.81 -9.66 -6.95
C GLU A 81 1.81 -9.81 -5.43
N TRP A 82 0.64 -10.11 -4.86
CA TRP A 82 0.55 -10.34 -3.42
C TRP A 82 -0.27 -11.59 -3.12
N TYR A 83 -0.03 -12.13 -1.93
CA TYR A 83 -0.65 -13.35 -1.44
C TYR A 83 -1.08 -13.17 0.01
N ILE A 84 -2.25 -13.70 0.34
CA ILE A 84 -2.85 -13.66 1.67
C ILE A 84 -2.81 -15.05 2.29
N PRO A 85 -1.90 -15.33 3.25
CA PRO A 85 -1.76 -16.69 3.83
C PRO A 85 -2.85 -17.05 4.83
N GLU A 86 -3.46 -16.07 5.47
CA GLU A 86 -4.49 -16.27 6.49
C GLU A 86 -5.56 -15.19 6.37
N PRO A 87 -6.76 -15.36 6.96
CA PRO A 87 -7.79 -14.32 6.88
C PRO A 87 -7.24 -12.98 7.36
N SER A 88 -7.44 -11.94 6.56
CA SER A 88 -6.79 -10.64 6.74
C SER A 88 -7.73 -9.51 6.36
N VAL A 89 -7.45 -8.31 6.86
CA VAL A 89 -8.14 -7.09 6.44
C VAL A 89 -7.12 -6.12 5.87
N ASP A 90 -7.35 -5.73 4.62
CA ASP A 90 -6.47 -4.84 3.87
C ASP A 90 -6.85 -3.38 4.12
N ASN A 91 -5.88 -2.57 4.51
CA ASN A 91 -6.01 -1.12 4.61
C ASN A 91 -4.94 -0.40 3.78
N ALA A 92 -4.59 -0.95 2.64
CA ALA A 92 -3.62 -0.33 1.74
C ALA A 92 -4.05 1.05 1.27
N LEU A 93 -3.07 1.86 0.89
CA LEU A 93 -3.27 3.20 0.35
C LEU A 93 -2.64 3.30 -1.03
N TYR A 94 -3.33 3.95 -1.97
CA TYR A 94 -2.71 4.46 -3.20
C TYR A 94 -2.37 5.92 -2.97
N ILE A 95 -1.16 6.33 -3.32
CA ILE A 95 -0.67 7.69 -3.07
C ILE A 95 -0.05 8.25 -4.35
N MET A 96 -0.52 9.42 -4.77
CA MET A 96 0.06 10.12 -5.91
C MET A 96 1.45 10.63 -5.56
N PRO A 97 2.43 10.49 -6.47
CA PRO A 97 3.81 10.86 -6.16
C PRO A 97 4.01 12.32 -5.77
N HIS A 98 3.21 13.23 -6.32
CA HIS A 98 3.41 14.67 -6.10
C HIS A 98 3.12 15.13 -4.66
N VAL A 99 2.44 14.31 -3.85
CA VAL A 99 2.18 14.66 -2.44
C VAL A 99 3.18 14.06 -1.48
N LEU A 100 4.15 13.29 -2.00
CA LEU A 100 5.27 12.76 -1.22
C LEU A 100 6.49 13.63 -1.46
N PRO A 101 7.44 13.70 -0.49
CA PRO A 101 8.64 14.49 -0.68
C PRO A 101 9.46 13.99 -1.86
N PRO A 102 10.06 14.91 -2.64
CA PRO A 102 10.96 14.51 -3.71
C PRO A 102 12.20 13.82 -3.14
N GLY A 103 12.88 13.03 -3.97
CA GLY A 103 14.09 12.33 -3.57
C GLY A 103 13.94 10.82 -3.66
N PRO A 104 14.98 10.07 -3.27
CA PRO A 104 15.05 8.65 -3.58
C PRO A 104 14.15 7.77 -2.74
N ARG A 105 13.72 8.19 -1.55
CA ARG A 105 13.01 7.30 -0.64
C ARG A 105 11.76 6.68 -1.25
N PHE A 106 10.85 7.50 -1.79
CA PHE A 106 9.59 7.01 -2.34
C PHE A 106 9.68 6.63 -3.82
N GLN A 107 10.90 6.63 -4.38
CA GLN A 107 11.19 6.03 -5.67
C GLN A 107 11.66 4.58 -5.54
N ARG A 108 11.91 4.11 -4.31
CA ARG A 108 12.41 2.77 -4.02
C ARG A 108 11.33 1.89 -3.39
N TYR A 109 11.35 0.63 -3.77
CA TYR A 109 10.62 -0.44 -3.09
C TYR A 109 11.27 -0.69 -1.73
N HIS A 110 10.54 -0.50 -0.64
CA HIS A 110 11.07 -0.70 0.70
C HIS A 110 9.95 -0.94 1.72
N ALA A 111 10.32 -1.48 2.86
CA ALA A 111 9.41 -1.64 3.99
C ALA A 111 9.76 -0.64 5.09
N MET A 112 8.77 -0.33 5.92
CA MET A 112 8.92 0.63 7.01
C MET A 112 8.13 0.18 8.24
N GLU A 113 8.62 0.51 9.43
CA GLU A 113 7.89 0.30 10.68
C GLU A 113 6.82 1.37 10.81
N VAL A 114 5.59 0.93 11.10
CA VAL A 114 4.46 1.85 11.24
C VAL A 114 4.34 2.29 12.69
N SER A 115 4.36 3.62 12.90
CA SER A 115 4.18 4.20 14.23
C SER A 115 2.73 4.05 14.69
N PRO A 116 2.47 4.13 16.02
CA PRO A 116 1.09 4.15 16.50
C PRO A 116 0.24 5.26 15.87
N LEU A 117 0.82 6.44 15.67
CA LEU A 117 0.09 7.55 15.06
C LEU A 117 -0.33 7.24 13.63
N VAL A 118 0.60 6.75 12.82
CA VAL A 118 0.30 6.39 11.40
C VAL A 118 -0.76 5.29 11.36
N ARG A 119 -0.62 4.26 12.20
CA ARG A 119 -1.61 3.18 12.26
C ARG A 119 -3.00 3.72 12.57
N GLU A 120 -3.14 4.57 13.59
CA GLU A 120 -4.44 5.09 13.98
C GLU A 120 -5.01 6.05 12.94
N LEU A 121 -4.17 6.82 12.25
CA LEU A 121 -4.62 7.66 11.13
C LEU A 121 -5.20 6.79 10.01
N ILE A 122 -4.52 5.72 9.64
CA ILE A 122 -5.01 4.82 8.58
C ILE A 122 -6.32 4.16 9.02
N HIS A 123 -6.41 3.70 10.28
CA HIS A 123 -7.64 3.12 10.80
C HIS A 123 -8.79 4.14 10.81
N ALA A 124 -8.52 5.39 11.14
CA ALA A 124 -9.54 6.45 11.15
C ALA A 124 -10.00 6.80 9.73
N LEU A 125 -9.12 6.73 8.75
CA LEU A 125 -9.45 7.01 7.35
C LEU A 125 -10.24 5.88 6.70
N ALA A 126 -9.99 4.63 7.08
CA ALA A 126 -10.54 3.45 6.41
C ALA A 126 -12.07 3.49 6.20
N PRO A 127 -12.92 3.92 7.17
CA PRO A 127 -14.36 4.02 6.96
C PRO A 127 -14.81 5.29 6.24
N GLN A 128 -13.90 6.24 5.97
CA GLN A 128 -14.26 7.51 5.35
C GLN A 128 -14.28 7.39 3.82
N PRO A 129 -15.09 8.21 3.13
CA PRO A 129 -15.07 8.23 1.68
C PRO A 129 -13.75 8.78 1.14
N CYS A 130 -13.26 8.20 0.04
CA CYS A 130 -12.01 8.63 -0.59
C CYS A 130 -12.13 9.93 -1.36
N ASP A 131 -13.36 10.39 -1.67
CA ASP A 131 -13.62 11.69 -2.29
C ASP A 131 -13.99 12.75 -1.25
N TYR A 132 -13.29 12.71 -0.13
CA TYR A 132 -13.52 13.61 1.00
C TYR A 132 -13.45 15.09 0.62
N GLU A 133 -14.09 15.94 1.42
CA GLU A 133 -14.08 17.38 1.20
C GLU A 133 -12.72 18.02 1.57
N GLU A 134 -12.30 18.97 0.74
CA GLU A 134 -11.13 19.82 1.00
C GLU A 134 -11.55 21.30 0.96
N PRO A 135 -11.29 22.09 2.04
CA PRO A 135 -10.71 21.65 3.31
C PRO A 135 -11.71 20.93 4.19
N GLY A 136 -11.21 20.12 5.12
CA GLY A 136 -12.08 19.39 6.04
C GLY A 136 -11.30 18.48 6.98
N PRO A 137 -11.99 17.82 7.93
CA PRO A 137 -11.32 16.97 8.92
C PRO A 137 -10.55 15.81 8.29
N VAL A 138 -11.13 15.15 7.30
CA VAL A 138 -10.47 14.02 6.63
C VAL A 138 -9.25 14.51 5.87
N ALA A 139 -9.35 15.64 5.17
CA ALA A 139 -8.21 16.25 4.47
C ALA A 139 -7.07 16.56 5.45
N ARG A 140 -7.38 17.03 6.66
CA ARG A 140 -6.35 17.30 7.67
C ARG A 140 -5.68 16.02 8.17
N MET A 141 -6.44 14.94 8.36
CA MET A 141 -5.86 13.64 8.71
C MET A 141 -4.94 13.12 7.61
N VAL A 142 -5.33 13.27 6.35
CA VAL A 142 -4.49 12.90 5.21
C VAL A 142 -3.19 13.71 5.22
N SER A 143 -3.27 15.02 5.48
CA SER A 143 -2.07 15.86 5.53
C SER A 143 -1.11 15.41 6.63
N VAL A 144 -1.61 15.08 7.81
CA VAL A 144 -0.77 14.58 8.90
C VAL A 144 -0.16 13.22 8.54
N LEU A 145 -0.93 12.33 7.94
CA LEU A 145 -0.41 11.06 7.46
C LEU A 145 0.76 11.25 6.50
N LEU A 146 0.59 12.12 5.51
CA LEU A 146 1.65 12.39 4.53
C LEU A 146 2.88 13.02 5.15
N ASP A 147 2.73 13.84 6.19
CA ASP A 147 3.86 14.39 6.94
C ASP A 147 4.61 13.30 7.71
N GLN A 148 3.91 12.29 8.19
CA GLN A 148 4.49 11.25 9.04
C GLN A 148 5.19 10.14 8.25
N LEU A 149 4.72 9.82 7.05
CA LEU A 149 5.29 8.72 6.27
C LEU A 149 6.81 8.82 6.06
N PRO A 150 7.36 9.99 5.69
CA PRO A 150 8.81 10.11 5.51
C PRO A 150 9.63 9.93 6.79
N LEU A 151 8.98 10.02 7.96
CA LEU A 151 9.65 9.92 9.25
C LEU A 151 9.71 8.49 9.78
N LEU A 152 9.01 7.55 9.12
CA LEU A 152 9.00 6.15 9.58
C LEU A 152 10.34 5.47 9.32
N PRO A 153 10.84 4.67 10.28
CA PRO A 153 12.09 3.93 10.08
C PRO A 153 11.96 2.87 8.99
N GLU A 154 12.96 2.76 8.12
CA GLU A 154 12.99 1.72 7.11
C GLU A 154 13.39 0.38 7.72
N VAL A 155 12.81 -0.71 7.18
CA VAL A 155 13.17 -2.10 7.51
C VAL A 155 14.00 -2.65 6.38
N GLY A 156 15.15 -3.25 6.70
CA GLY A 156 16.20 -3.50 5.73
C GLY A 156 16.25 -4.86 5.07
N PHE A 157 15.24 -5.73 5.19
CA PHE A 157 15.37 -7.06 4.57
C PHE A 157 14.06 -7.55 3.93
N THR A 158 14.23 -8.44 2.95
CA THR A 158 13.16 -9.15 2.27
C THR A 158 13.07 -10.57 2.81
N LEU A 159 11.90 -11.20 2.65
CA LEU A 159 11.74 -12.61 2.99
C LEU A 159 12.50 -13.47 2.00
N PRO A 160 13.21 -14.51 2.47
CA PRO A 160 13.70 -15.53 1.56
C PRO A 160 12.52 -16.31 0.97
N MET A 161 12.64 -16.63 -0.28
CA MET A 161 11.64 -17.44 -0.98
C MET A 161 12.28 -18.65 -1.61
#